data_2723437feacde0c46651d02924832b4b
#
_entry.id   2723437feacde0c46651d02924832b4b
#
_cell.length_a   1.000
_cell.length_b   1.000
_cell.length_c   1.000
_cell.angle_alpha   90.00
_cell.angle_beta   90.00
_cell.angle_gamma   90.00
#
_symmetry.space_group_name_H-M   'P 1'
#
loop_
_entity.id
_entity.type
_entity.pdbx_description
1 polymer ?
#
loop_
_entity_poly.entity_id
_entity_poly.type
_entity_poly.pdbx_seq_one_letter_code
_entity_poly.pdbx_strand_id
1 'polypeptide(L)'
;MRVGVISDTHGMLRPEVFDLFEHVDHILHAGDVGSPQILIELEALAPVTAVYGNADGPELRARLPQVAELELDGFAIVVTHGDQLGHPTPDALHAAFPRAEIIVYGHTHKPLLELVDRTVTVMNPGGAGRPRFGIPPSVGVMELEAGIPPRARLVALRR
;
A
#
# COMPACT_ATOMS: atom_id res chain seq x y z
N MET A 1 2.48 -4.34 -16.10
CA MET A 1 3.22 -3.65 -15.04
C MET A 1 3.01 -4.37 -13.72
N ARG A 2 4.09 -4.68 -13.03
CA ARG A 2 4.02 -5.32 -11.71
C ARG A 2 4.24 -4.27 -10.64
N VAL A 3 3.36 -4.23 -9.64
CA VAL A 3 3.36 -3.22 -8.57
C VAL A 3 3.48 -3.91 -7.22
N GLY A 4 4.48 -3.51 -6.43
CA GLY A 4 4.61 -3.92 -5.04
C GLY A 4 3.78 -3.00 -4.15
N VAL A 5 3.08 -3.57 -3.19
CA VAL A 5 2.21 -2.82 -2.27
C VAL A 5 2.61 -3.14 -0.84
N ILE A 6 2.94 -2.11 -0.07
CA ILE A 6 3.43 -2.27 1.29
C ILE A 6 2.86 -1.18 2.20
N SER A 7 2.72 -1.46 3.48
CA SER A 7 2.21 -0.49 4.45
C SER A 7 2.68 -0.82 5.86
N ASP A 8 2.62 0.19 6.73
CA ASP A 8 2.81 -0.01 8.17
C ASP A 8 4.14 -0.72 8.49
N THR A 9 5.20 -0.23 7.89
CA THR A 9 6.56 -0.74 8.12
C THR A 9 7.10 -0.31 9.47
N HIS A 10 6.67 0.86 9.97
CA HIS A 10 7.09 1.40 11.27
C HIS A 10 8.62 1.34 11.47
N GLY A 11 9.38 1.68 10.42
CA GLY A 11 10.84 1.72 10.48
C GLY A 11 11.54 0.38 10.31
N MET A 12 10.80 -0.67 9.98
CA MET A 12 11.37 -2.00 9.77
C MET A 12 11.06 -2.50 8.35
N LEU A 13 12.10 -2.85 7.60
CA LEU A 13 11.94 -3.45 6.28
C LEU A 13 12.51 -4.86 6.30
N ARG A 14 11.65 -5.84 6.17
CA ARG A 14 12.05 -7.25 6.24
C ARG A 14 12.81 -7.69 4.99
N PRO A 15 13.82 -8.57 5.14
CA PRO A 15 14.61 -9.02 3.98
C PRO A 15 13.80 -9.64 2.85
N GLU A 16 12.72 -10.33 3.16
CA GLU A 16 11.87 -10.98 2.14
C GLU A 16 11.24 -9.97 1.17
N VAL A 17 11.07 -8.71 1.61
CA VAL A 17 10.51 -7.66 0.75
C VAL A 17 11.43 -7.42 -0.45
N PHE A 18 12.74 -7.45 -0.25
CA PHE A 18 13.69 -7.24 -1.34
C PHE A 18 13.57 -8.31 -2.41
N ASP A 19 13.36 -9.56 -2.00
CA ASP A 19 13.18 -10.66 -2.96
C ASP A 19 11.84 -10.56 -3.68
N LEU A 20 10.78 -10.25 -2.95
CA LEU A 20 9.43 -10.16 -3.51
C LEU A 20 9.27 -8.97 -4.46
N PHE A 21 9.98 -7.87 -4.20
CA PHE A 21 9.88 -6.65 -5.00
C PHE A 21 11.03 -6.48 -6.00
N GLU A 22 11.86 -7.49 -6.18
CA GLU A 22 13.04 -7.42 -7.05
C GLU A 22 12.71 -7.02 -8.50
N HIS A 23 11.57 -7.47 -9.00
CA HIS A 23 11.17 -7.23 -10.39
C HIS A 23 9.90 -6.40 -10.53
N VAL A 24 9.53 -5.64 -9.51
CA VAL A 24 8.39 -4.72 -9.64
C VAL A 24 8.79 -3.47 -10.41
N ASP A 25 7.81 -2.89 -11.08
CA ASP A 25 7.99 -1.66 -11.86
C ASP A 25 7.70 -0.40 -11.03
N HIS A 26 6.92 -0.55 -9.97
CA HIS A 26 6.53 0.54 -9.09
C HIS A 26 6.18 -0.01 -7.71
N ILE A 27 6.34 0.81 -6.67
CA ILE A 27 5.99 0.44 -5.30
C ILE A 27 5.04 1.50 -4.73
N LEU A 28 3.97 1.03 -4.07
CA LEU A 28 3.02 1.87 -3.35
C LEU A 28 3.17 1.61 -1.85
N HIS A 29 3.38 2.67 -1.07
CA HIS A 29 3.44 2.58 0.39
C HIS A 29 2.30 3.37 1.01
N ALA A 30 1.44 2.69 1.77
CA ALA A 30 0.21 3.27 2.30
C ALA A 30 0.34 3.87 3.70
N GLY A 31 1.55 4.31 4.09
CA GLY A 31 1.73 5.10 5.31
C GLY A 31 2.22 4.32 6.54
N ASP A 32 2.47 5.06 7.61
CA ASP A 32 3.18 4.59 8.80
C ASP A 32 4.52 3.96 8.40
N VAL A 33 5.26 4.76 7.64
CA VAL A 33 6.58 4.39 7.11
C VAL A 33 7.58 4.22 8.25
N GLY A 34 7.58 5.17 9.18
CA GLY A 34 8.38 5.16 10.40
C GLY A 34 9.73 5.85 10.26
N SER A 35 10.34 5.79 9.09
CA SER A 35 11.65 6.39 8.86
C SER A 35 11.86 6.66 7.38
N PRO A 36 12.47 7.80 7.00
CA PRO A 36 12.84 8.07 5.61
C PRO A 36 13.72 7.00 4.99
N GLN A 37 14.50 6.29 5.79
CA GLN A 37 15.38 5.22 5.33
C GLN A 37 14.61 4.10 4.62
N ILE A 38 13.39 3.81 5.05
CA ILE A 38 12.53 2.82 4.40
C ILE A 38 12.29 3.18 2.93
N LEU A 39 12.00 4.46 2.67
CA LEU A 39 11.75 4.94 1.30
C LEU A 39 13.01 4.84 0.45
N ILE A 40 14.16 5.18 1.02
CA ILE A 40 15.45 5.09 0.32
C ILE A 40 15.74 3.65 -0.10
N GLU A 41 15.52 2.69 0.79
CA GLU A 41 15.75 1.28 0.51
C GLU A 41 14.76 0.74 -0.54
N LEU A 42 13.49 1.13 -0.46
CA LEU A 42 12.50 0.74 -1.47
C LEU A 42 12.80 1.36 -2.84
N GLU A 43 13.25 2.61 -2.87
CA GLU A 43 13.60 3.30 -4.12
C GLU A 43 14.78 2.65 -4.85
N ALA A 44 15.60 1.89 -4.14
CA ALA A 44 16.66 1.10 -4.78
C ALA A 44 16.09 -0.04 -5.64
N LEU A 45 14.85 -0.44 -5.40
CA LEU A 45 14.18 -1.51 -6.15
C LEU A 45 13.34 -0.98 -7.32
N ALA A 46 12.57 0.10 -7.08
CA ALA A 46 11.69 0.68 -8.08
C ALA A 46 11.23 2.07 -7.62
N PRO A 47 10.65 2.90 -8.51
CA PRO A 47 10.03 4.15 -8.09
C PRO A 47 8.95 3.91 -7.03
N VAL A 48 8.88 4.80 -6.04
CA VAL A 48 7.96 4.67 -4.90
C VAL A 48 6.98 5.84 -4.88
N THR A 49 5.70 5.54 -4.76
CA THR A 49 4.68 6.51 -4.39
C THR A 49 4.23 6.16 -2.97
N ALA A 50 4.37 7.11 -2.05
CA ALA A 50 4.07 6.89 -0.65
C ALA A 50 3.22 8.01 -0.07
N VAL A 51 2.47 7.68 0.97
CA VAL A 51 1.75 8.65 1.79
C VAL A 51 2.24 8.54 3.24
N TYR A 52 1.99 9.57 4.06
CA TYR A 52 2.24 9.45 5.49
C TYR A 52 1.03 8.85 6.19
N GLY A 53 1.27 8.20 7.31
CA GLY A 53 0.24 7.69 8.20
C GLY A 53 0.17 8.46 9.51
N ASN A 54 -0.77 8.10 10.37
CA ASN A 54 -0.99 8.79 11.65
C ASN A 54 0.20 8.71 12.61
N ALA A 55 1.01 7.68 12.50
CA ALA A 55 2.20 7.52 13.36
C ALA A 55 3.45 8.21 12.81
N ASP A 56 3.42 8.71 11.57
CA ASP A 56 4.57 9.36 10.96
C ASP A 56 4.79 10.77 11.52
N GLY A 57 6.05 11.10 11.76
CA GLY A 57 6.44 12.37 12.32
C GLY A 57 6.60 13.49 11.31
N PRO A 58 7.05 14.69 11.77
CA PRO A 58 7.11 15.90 10.93
C PRO A 58 7.95 15.74 9.66
N GLU A 59 9.06 15.02 9.73
CA GLU A 59 9.94 14.85 8.57
C GLU A 59 9.24 14.14 7.42
N LEU A 60 8.57 13.03 7.70
CA LEU A 60 7.83 12.29 6.68
C LEU A 60 6.61 13.06 6.21
N ARG A 61 5.90 13.72 7.13
CA ARG A 61 4.73 14.55 6.76
C ARG A 61 5.09 15.73 5.86
N ALA A 62 6.30 16.25 5.99
CA ALA A 62 6.77 17.33 5.14
C ALA A 62 7.11 16.86 3.72
N ARG A 63 7.45 15.59 3.56
CA ARG A 63 7.86 15.00 2.28
C ARG A 63 6.74 14.31 1.52
N LEU A 64 5.76 13.76 2.24
CA LEU A 64 4.73 12.90 1.67
C LEU A 64 3.36 13.55 1.79
N PRO A 65 2.45 13.29 0.82
CA PRO A 65 1.06 13.72 0.96
C PRO A 65 0.29 12.77 1.87
N GLN A 66 -0.88 13.21 2.32
CA GLN A 66 -1.82 12.34 3.03
C GLN A 66 -2.51 11.36 2.07
N VAL A 67 -2.81 11.82 0.86
CA VAL A 67 -3.44 11.04 -0.19
C VAL A 67 -2.63 11.22 -1.46
N ALA A 68 -2.29 10.14 -2.13
CA ALA A 68 -1.65 10.17 -3.43
C ALA A 68 -2.60 9.65 -4.50
N GLU A 69 -2.70 10.38 -5.59
CA GLU A 69 -3.48 9.97 -6.76
C GLU A 69 -2.51 9.82 -7.93
N LEU A 70 -2.57 8.69 -8.61
CA LEU A 70 -1.69 8.42 -9.73
C LEU A 70 -2.38 7.50 -10.73
N GLU A 71 -1.78 7.41 -11.90
CA GLU A 71 -2.21 6.47 -12.93
C GLU A 71 -1.06 5.53 -13.27
N LEU A 72 -1.31 4.23 -13.20
CA LEU A 72 -0.37 3.20 -13.60
C LEU A 72 -1.05 2.28 -14.60
N ASP A 73 -0.45 2.18 -15.77
CA ASP A 73 -0.89 1.30 -16.86
C ASP A 73 -2.40 1.37 -17.14
N GLY A 74 -2.92 2.61 -17.17
CA GLY A 74 -4.32 2.89 -17.49
C GLY A 74 -5.27 2.87 -16.30
N PHE A 75 -4.81 2.56 -15.07
CA PHE A 75 -5.65 2.51 -13.88
C PHE A 75 -5.50 3.75 -13.03
N ALA A 76 -6.63 4.35 -12.64
CA ALA A 76 -6.66 5.43 -11.66
C ALA A 76 -6.53 4.83 -10.26
N ILE A 77 -5.47 5.20 -9.54
CA ILE A 77 -5.11 4.63 -8.25
C ILE A 77 -5.12 5.71 -7.18
N VAL A 78 -5.68 5.39 -6.02
CA VAL A 78 -5.57 6.20 -4.81
C VAL A 78 -4.81 5.39 -3.76
N VAL A 79 -3.83 6.04 -3.13
CA VAL A 79 -3.12 5.50 -1.97
C VAL A 79 -3.38 6.42 -0.80
N THR A 80 -3.83 5.88 0.31
CA THR A 80 -4.10 6.62 1.53
C THR A 80 -3.88 5.71 2.73
N HIS A 81 -3.49 6.27 3.88
CA HIS A 81 -3.37 5.44 5.08
C HIS A 81 -4.73 5.00 5.59
N GLY A 82 -5.72 5.88 5.51
CA GLY A 82 -7.10 5.56 5.88
C GLY A 82 -7.50 6.01 7.28
N ASP A 83 -6.55 6.44 8.10
CA ASP A 83 -6.82 6.90 9.47
C ASP A 83 -7.78 8.09 9.54
N GLN A 84 -7.77 8.94 8.51
CA GLN A 84 -8.67 10.10 8.45
C GLN A 84 -10.15 9.70 8.33
N LEU A 85 -10.44 8.46 7.97
CA LEU A 85 -11.81 7.94 7.94
C LEU A 85 -12.22 7.29 9.27
N GLY A 86 -11.35 7.36 10.27
CA GLY A 86 -11.52 6.69 11.55
C GLY A 86 -11.24 5.21 11.44
N HIS A 87 -12.26 4.43 11.07
CA HIS A 87 -12.10 3.00 10.78
C HIS A 87 -12.32 2.75 9.29
N PRO A 88 -11.25 2.64 8.49
CA PRO A 88 -11.39 2.50 7.05
C PRO A 88 -11.95 1.13 6.67
N THR A 89 -13.03 1.17 5.88
CA THR A 89 -13.61 -0.02 5.26
C THR A 89 -13.57 0.15 3.75
N PRO A 90 -13.63 -0.94 2.97
CA PRO A 90 -13.68 -0.82 1.51
C PRO A 90 -14.81 0.07 1.00
N ASP A 91 -15.99 -0.03 1.58
CA ASP A 91 -17.12 0.82 1.18
C ASP A 91 -16.90 2.28 1.51
N ALA A 92 -16.36 2.59 2.69
CA ALA A 92 -16.04 3.96 3.08
C ALA A 92 -14.96 4.58 2.19
N LEU A 93 -13.96 3.79 1.82
CA LEU A 93 -12.90 4.23 0.92
C LEU A 93 -13.44 4.50 -0.48
N HIS A 94 -14.28 3.62 -1.00
CA HIS A 94 -14.91 3.82 -2.30
C HIS A 94 -15.79 5.07 -2.30
N ALA A 95 -16.54 5.31 -1.22
CA ALA A 95 -17.36 6.52 -1.09
C ALA A 95 -16.51 7.80 -1.04
N ALA A 96 -15.35 7.74 -0.37
CA ALA A 96 -14.43 8.88 -0.29
C ALA A 96 -13.68 9.15 -1.60
N PHE A 97 -13.41 8.10 -2.39
CA PHE A 97 -12.64 8.18 -3.63
C PHE A 97 -13.38 7.49 -4.78
N PRO A 98 -14.52 8.05 -5.21
CA PRO A 98 -15.42 7.36 -6.15
C PRO A 98 -14.87 7.19 -7.56
N ARG A 99 -13.81 7.94 -7.92
CA ARG A 99 -13.18 7.84 -9.25
C ARG A 99 -12.02 6.87 -9.31
N ALA A 100 -11.56 6.37 -8.16
CA ALA A 100 -10.46 5.42 -8.14
C ALA A 100 -10.91 4.05 -8.62
N GLU A 101 -10.10 3.42 -9.45
CA GLU A 101 -10.30 2.04 -9.88
C GLU A 101 -9.58 1.06 -8.96
N ILE A 102 -8.51 1.54 -8.32
CA ILE A 102 -7.76 0.79 -7.32
C ILE A 102 -7.54 1.70 -6.12
N ILE A 103 -7.84 1.21 -4.92
CA ILE A 103 -7.59 1.92 -3.67
C ILE A 103 -6.69 1.06 -2.80
N VAL A 104 -5.56 1.63 -2.40
CA VAL A 104 -4.60 0.98 -1.49
C VAL A 104 -4.61 1.74 -0.17
N TYR A 105 -4.76 1.02 0.92
CA TYR A 105 -4.80 1.63 2.26
C TYR A 105 -4.07 0.76 3.29
N GLY A 106 -3.88 1.31 4.49
CA GLY A 106 -3.22 0.62 5.60
C GLY A 106 -3.96 0.78 6.90
N HIS A 107 -3.26 1.18 7.95
CA HIS A 107 -3.77 1.53 9.27
C HIS A 107 -4.25 0.34 10.12
N THR A 108 -5.07 -0.55 9.60
CA THR A 108 -5.64 -1.66 10.35
C THR A 108 -4.67 -2.79 10.62
N HIS A 109 -3.56 -2.87 9.85
CA HIS A 109 -2.60 -3.98 9.86
C HIS A 109 -3.22 -5.32 9.43
N LYS A 110 -4.43 -5.32 8.92
CA LYS A 110 -5.14 -6.54 8.49
C LYS A 110 -5.13 -6.65 6.98
N PRO A 111 -4.50 -7.69 6.43
CA PRO A 111 -4.52 -7.88 4.98
C PRO A 111 -5.96 -8.06 4.48
N LEU A 112 -6.28 -7.37 3.40
CA LEU A 112 -7.60 -7.42 2.80
C LEU A 112 -7.50 -7.19 1.30
N LEU A 113 -8.25 -7.94 0.54
CA LEU A 113 -8.37 -7.75 -0.90
C LEU A 113 -9.83 -7.98 -1.27
N GLU A 114 -10.50 -6.91 -1.69
CA GLU A 114 -11.92 -6.95 -2.05
C GLU A 114 -12.17 -6.23 -3.35
N LEU A 115 -13.19 -6.71 -4.05
CA LEU A 115 -13.75 -6.03 -5.21
C LEU A 115 -15.04 -5.35 -4.76
N VAL A 116 -15.05 -4.01 -4.77
CA VAL A 116 -16.21 -3.22 -4.37
C VAL A 116 -16.98 -2.82 -5.62
N ASP A 117 -18.30 -2.92 -5.56
CA ASP A 117 -19.19 -2.54 -6.66
C ASP A 117 -18.79 -3.20 -7.99
N ARG A 118 -18.24 -4.41 -7.91
CA ARG A 118 -17.79 -5.25 -9.03
C ARG A 118 -16.66 -4.67 -9.89
N THR A 119 -16.21 -3.45 -9.62
CA THR A 119 -15.26 -2.77 -10.50
C THR A 119 -14.06 -2.17 -9.79
N VAL A 120 -14.14 -1.91 -8.49
CA VAL A 120 -13.07 -1.23 -7.74
C VAL A 120 -12.31 -2.24 -6.89
N THR A 121 -11.02 -2.35 -7.13
CA THR A 121 -10.12 -3.20 -6.33
C THR A 121 -9.65 -2.41 -5.11
N VAL A 122 -9.93 -2.94 -3.92
CA VAL A 122 -9.49 -2.34 -2.67
C VAL A 122 -8.53 -3.30 -1.98
N MET A 123 -7.32 -2.83 -1.68
CA MET A 123 -6.29 -3.65 -1.08
C MET A 123 -5.70 -2.97 0.16
N ASN A 124 -5.65 -3.73 1.25
CA ASN A 124 -4.76 -3.45 2.37
C ASN A 124 -3.70 -4.55 2.37
N PRO A 125 -2.43 -4.22 2.15
CA PRO A 125 -1.39 -5.26 2.09
C PRO A 125 -1.09 -5.88 3.46
N GLY A 126 -1.67 -5.36 4.54
CA GLY A 126 -1.33 -5.71 5.91
C GLY A 126 -0.14 -4.93 6.43
N GLY A 127 0.21 -5.10 7.67
CA GLY A 127 1.41 -4.52 8.24
C GLY A 127 2.64 -5.30 7.81
N ALA A 128 3.65 -4.62 7.28
CA ALA A 128 4.87 -5.27 6.80
C ALA A 128 5.99 -5.29 7.84
N GLY A 129 5.82 -4.58 8.94
CA GLY A 129 6.79 -4.52 10.03
C GLY A 129 6.63 -5.65 11.03
N ARG A 130 6.61 -5.28 12.32
CA ARG A 130 6.44 -6.27 13.39
C ARG A 130 5.04 -6.87 13.37
N PRO A 131 4.89 -8.18 13.64
CA PRO A 131 3.58 -8.79 13.75
C PRO A 131 2.74 -8.12 14.83
N ARG A 132 1.45 -7.94 14.56
CA ARG A 132 0.48 -7.42 15.53
C ARG A 132 -0.77 -8.28 15.52
N PHE A 133 -1.42 -8.41 16.69
CA PHE A 133 -2.67 -9.15 16.83
C PHE A 133 -2.58 -10.61 16.37
N GLY A 134 -1.39 -11.22 16.44
CA GLY A 134 -1.18 -12.57 15.96
C GLY A 134 -1.21 -12.73 14.44
N ILE A 135 -1.30 -11.64 13.70
CA ILE A 135 -1.32 -11.64 12.24
C ILE A 135 0.13 -11.57 11.73
N PRO A 136 0.56 -12.49 10.84
CA PRO A 136 1.91 -12.39 10.26
C PRO A 136 2.05 -11.11 9.43
N PRO A 137 3.27 -10.56 9.32
CA PRO A 137 3.49 -9.45 8.41
C PRO A 137 3.22 -9.87 6.96
N SER A 138 2.82 -8.92 6.14
CA SER A 138 2.43 -9.21 4.76
C SER A 138 2.67 -8.01 3.84
N VAL A 139 2.69 -8.30 2.55
CA VAL A 139 2.71 -7.31 1.47
C VAL A 139 1.73 -7.72 0.38
N GLY A 140 1.51 -6.85 -0.59
CA GLY A 140 0.71 -7.16 -1.76
C GLY A 140 1.54 -7.08 -3.03
N VAL A 141 1.09 -7.77 -4.06
CA VAL A 141 1.63 -7.66 -5.41
C VAL A 141 0.46 -7.57 -6.37
N MET A 142 0.50 -6.60 -7.28
CA MET A 142 -0.50 -6.44 -8.32
C MET A 142 0.16 -6.54 -9.69
N GLU A 143 -0.57 -7.11 -10.64
CA GLU A 143 -0.21 -7.07 -12.04
C GLU A 143 -1.28 -6.28 -12.79
N LEU A 144 -0.84 -5.20 -13.44
CA LEU A 144 -1.71 -4.26 -14.12
C LEU A 144 -1.42 -4.28 -15.62
N GLU A 145 -2.50 -4.38 -16.40
CA GLU A 145 -2.46 -4.29 -17.84
C GLU A 145 -3.72 -3.57 -18.30
N ALA A 146 -3.58 -2.52 -19.11
CA ALA A 146 -4.72 -1.76 -19.59
C ALA A 146 -5.74 -2.67 -20.29
N GLY A 147 -7.02 -2.51 -19.95
CA GLY A 147 -8.10 -3.28 -20.54
C GLY A 147 -8.39 -4.63 -19.90
N ILE A 148 -7.59 -5.05 -18.91
CA ILE A 148 -7.77 -6.30 -18.19
C ILE A 148 -7.92 -5.97 -16.70
N PRO A 149 -8.85 -6.62 -15.96
CA PRO A 149 -8.99 -6.38 -14.53
C PRO A 149 -7.67 -6.64 -13.79
N PRO A 150 -7.35 -5.84 -12.75
CA PRO A 150 -6.14 -6.05 -11.96
C PRO A 150 -6.06 -7.45 -11.39
N ARG A 151 -4.87 -8.03 -11.45
CA ARG A 151 -4.59 -9.30 -10.76
C ARG A 151 -3.76 -8.98 -9.53
N ALA A 152 -4.30 -9.28 -8.37
CA ALA A 152 -3.70 -8.91 -7.11
C ALA A 152 -3.64 -10.11 -6.17
N ARG A 153 -2.62 -10.11 -5.31
CA ARG A 153 -2.49 -11.14 -4.28
C ARG A 153 -1.83 -10.57 -3.04
N LEU A 154 -2.13 -11.18 -1.92
CA LEU A 154 -1.50 -10.89 -0.63
C LEU A 154 -0.46 -11.97 -0.35
N VAL A 155 0.69 -11.57 0.19
CA VAL A 155 1.80 -12.47 0.45
C VAL A 155 2.22 -12.32 1.92
N ALA A 156 2.07 -13.38 2.70
CA ALA A 156 2.54 -13.39 4.08
C ALA A 156 4.07 -13.49 4.10
N LEU A 157 4.68 -12.70 4.97
CA LEU A 157 6.12 -12.72 5.19
C LEU A 157 6.45 -13.67 6.33
N ARG A 158 7.70 -14.11 6.39
CA ARG A 158 8.18 -14.92 7.51
C ARG A 158 8.29 -14.06 8.76
N ARG A 159 8.13 -14.69 9.89
CA ARG A 159 8.27 -14.05 11.20
C ARG A 159 9.71 -13.69 11.52
#